data_98e95173ad81c20291d3ea80799ac096
#
_entry.id   98e95173ad81c20291d3ea80799ac096
#
_cell.length_a   1.000
_cell.length_b   1.000
_cell.length_c   1.000
_cell.angle_alpha   90.00
_cell.angle_beta   90.00
_cell.angle_gamma   90.00
#
_symmetry.space_group_name_H-M   'P 1'
#
loop_
_entity.id
_entity.type
_entity.pdbx_description
1 polymer ?
#
loop_
_entity_poly.entity_id
_entity_poly.type
_entity_poly.pdbx_seq_one_letter_code
_entity_poly.pdbx_strand_id
1 'polypeptide(L)'
;MKKISIKWLVLVAICLVFSASTVYAGGAVVITEPATGSTLSSPVKVCMAVDGVEVQPAKKGVNPGKGHHHLLIDVDLPKDLSQRIGKDANHVHMGDGSTCKELKLGSGKHVIRTLFANGGHVPYNPAITSTVIVTVKWNFLECICLPYFGRHFF
;
A
#
# COMPACT_ATOMS: atom_id res chain seq x y z
N MET A 1 61.19 -19.18 16.31
CA MET A 1 59.98 -19.33 15.50
C MET A 1 58.87 -19.84 16.43
N LYS A 2 57.88 -19.00 16.77
CA LYS A 2 56.74 -19.39 17.64
C LYS A 2 55.74 -20.22 16.83
N LYS A 3 55.51 -21.47 17.22
CA LYS A 3 54.51 -22.35 16.59
C LYS A 3 53.10 -21.80 16.92
N ILE A 4 52.41 -21.31 15.92
CA ILE A 4 51.02 -20.90 16.06
C ILE A 4 50.17 -22.18 16.27
N SER A 5 49.47 -22.26 17.40
CA SER A 5 48.67 -23.43 17.73
C SER A 5 47.50 -23.58 16.77
N ILE A 6 47.30 -24.78 16.25
CA ILE A 6 46.15 -25.13 15.37
C ILE A 6 44.80 -24.71 15.98
N LYS A 7 44.67 -24.71 17.31
CA LYS A 7 43.46 -24.24 18.01
C LYS A 7 43.16 -22.75 17.76
N TRP A 8 44.19 -21.91 17.62
CA TRP A 8 44.02 -20.49 17.29
C TRP A 8 43.58 -20.25 15.84
N LEU A 9 44.10 -21.08 14.91
CA LEU A 9 43.69 -21.01 13.50
C LEU A 9 42.21 -21.42 13.30
N VAL A 10 41.75 -22.42 14.07
CA VAL A 10 40.35 -22.86 14.02
C VAL A 10 39.40 -21.79 14.59
N LEU A 11 39.78 -21.11 15.69
CA LEU A 11 38.98 -20.02 16.26
C LEU A 11 38.86 -18.81 15.32
N VAL A 12 39.93 -18.44 14.63
CA VAL A 12 39.92 -17.35 13.66
C VAL A 12 39.07 -17.71 12.41
N ALA A 13 39.12 -18.98 11.97
CA ALA A 13 38.27 -19.45 10.87
C ALA A 13 36.78 -19.46 11.22
N ILE A 14 36.40 -19.77 12.47
CA ILE A 14 34.98 -19.74 12.90
C ILE A 14 34.46 -18.31 13.00
N CYS A 15 35.30 -17.31 13.37
CA CYS A 15 34.89 -15.90 13.38
C CYS A 15 34.65 -15.31 11.97
N LEU A 16 35.24 -15.87 10.91
CA LEU A 16 35.10 -15.37 9.56
C LEU A 16 33.83 -15.88 8.80
N VAL A 17 33.11 -16.86 9.39
CA VAL A 17 31.89 -17.42 8.80
C VAL A 17 30.62 -16.70 9.29
N PHE A 18 30.73 -15.70 10.17
CA PHE A 18 29.64 -14.77 10.42
C PHE A 18 29.53 -13.80 9.21
N SER A 19 29.20 -14.38 8.07
CA SER A 19 28.79 -13.63 6.89
C SER A 19 27.62 -12.77 7.31
N ALA A 20 27.80 -11.45 7.23
CA ALA A 20 26.73 -10.50 7.37
C ALA A 20 25.59 -10.92 6.41
N SER A 21 24.56 -11.51 6.96
CA SER A 21 23.30 -11.64 6.25
C SER A 21 22.87 -10.21 5.96
N THR A 22 23.06 -9.74 4.73
CA THR A 22 22.41 -8.54 4.25
C THR A 22 20.91 -8.81 4.34
N VAL A 23 20.31 -8.37 5.44
CA VAL A 23 18.86 -8.26 5.53
C VAL A 23 18.51 -7.26 4.40
N TYR A 24 18.03 -7.77 3.30
CA TYR A 24 17.34 -6.96 2.34
C TYR A 24 16.11 -6.43 3.09
N ALA A 25 16.23 -5.27 3.68
CA ALA A 25 15.08 -4.55 4.24
C ALA A 25 14.20 -4.22 3.02
N GLY A 26 13.30 -5.12 2.69
CA GLY A 26 12.23 -4.84 1.77
C GLY A 26 11.50 -3.61 2.31
N GLY A 27 11.19 -2.63 1.45
CA GLY A 27 10.42 -1.47 1.88
C GLY A 27 9.11 -1.89 2.53
N ALA A 28 8.60 -1.04 3.41
CA ALA A 28 7.30 -1.23 4.06
C ALA A 28 6.38 -0.04 3.76
N VAL A 29 5.08 -0.28 3.83
CA VAL A 29 4.05 0.76 3.79
C VAL A 29 3.05 0.50 4.90
N VAL A 30 2.55 1.54 5.52
CA VAL A 30 1.46 1.47 6.48
C VAL A 30 0.39 2.50 6.12
N ILE A 31 -0.88 2.10 6.21
CA ILE A 31 -2.00 3.05 6.19
C ILE A 31 -2.07 3.65 7.60
N THR A 32 -1.77 4.94 7.71
CA THR A 32 -1.78 5.70 8.97
C THR A 32 -3.17 6.20 9.33
N GLU A 33 -4.00 6.46 8.32
CA GLU A 33 -5.40 6.86 8.41
C GLU A 33 -6.21 6.21 7.29
N PRO A 34 -7.40 5.71 7.58
CA PRO A 34 -8.02 5.54 8.89
C PRO A 34 -7.49 4.31 9.64
N ALA A 35 -7.74 4.23 10.95
CA ALA A 35 -7.50 2.99 11.69
C ALA A 35 -8.47 1.90 11.23
N THR A 36 -8.01 0.64 11.23
CA THR A 36 -8.90 -0.49 10.93
C THR A 36 -10.04 -0.59 11.94
N GLY A 37 -11.22 -0.97 11.49
CA GLY A 37 -12.44 -1.01 12.32
C GLY A 37 -13.15 0.34 12.49
N SER A 38 -12.60 1.44 11.96
CA SER A 38 -13.23 2.76 12.03
C SER A 38 -14.59 2.78 11.33
N THR A 39 -15.50 3.57 11.89
CA THR A 39 -16.78 3.92 11.27
C THR A 39 -16.76 5.39 10.89
N LEU A 40 -16.90 5.70 9.60
CA LEU A 40 -16.62 6.99 8.99
C LEU A 40 -17.79 7.44 8.11
N SER A 41 -17.74 8.71 7.70
CA SER A 41 -18.60 9.24 6.63
C SER A 41 -17.78 9.41 5.33
N SER A 42 -18.43 9.29 4.18
CA SER A 42 -17.81 9.61 2.88
C SER A 42 -17.72 11.13 2.70
N PRO A 43 -16.64 11.69 2.11
CA PRO A 43 -15.47 10.99 1.63
C PRO A 43 -14.54 10.50 2.76
N VAL A 44 -13.88 9.36 2.56
CA VAL A 44 -12.92 8.79 3.50
C VAL A 44 -11.52 9.22 3.12
N LYS A 45 -10.81 9.92 4.02
CA LYS A 45 -9.41 10.27 3.85
C LYS A 45 -8.54 9.07 4.20
N VAL A 46 -7.67 8.67 3.26
CA VAL A 46 -6.69 7.58 3.44
C VAL A 46 -5.30 8.16 3.32
N CYS A 47 -4.48 7.99 4.35
CA CYS A 47 -3.07 8.43 4.37
C CYS A 47 -2.14 7.25 4.60
N MET A 48 -0.97 7.28 3.97
CA MET A 48 0.05 6.24 4.05
C MET A 48 1.41 6.83 4.39
N ALA A 49 2.22 6.03 5.08
CA ALA A 49 3.64 6.28 5.29
C ALA A 49 4.45 5.09 4.76
N VAL A 50 5.67 5.34 4.34
CA VAL A 50 6.61 4.31 3.84
C VAL A 50 7.89 4.30 4.69
N ASP A 51 8.54 3.15 4.74
CA ASP A 51 9.87 2.97 5.30
C ASP A 51 10.71 2.13 4.35
N GLY A 52 12.02 2.41 4.24
CA GLY A 52 12.93 1.70 3.34
C GLY A 52 12.71 1.94 1.84
N VAL A 53 11.68 2.71 1.45
CA VAL A 53 11.42 3.18 0.07
C VAL A 53 11.08 4.67 0.06
N GLU A 54 11.12 5.30 -1.11
CA GLU A 54 10.83 6.73 -1.26
C GLU A 54 9.62 6.94 -2.18
N VAL A 55 8.68 7.79 -1.75
CA VAL A 55 7.56 8.20 -2.59
C VAL A 55 8.03 9.21 -3.63
N GLN A 56 7.75 8.94 -4.89
CA GLN A 56 8.01 9.87 -5.99
C GLN A 56 6.89 9.86 -7.03
N PRO A 57 6.65 10.97 -7.73
CA PRO A 57 5.71 11.00 -8.85
C PRO A 57 6.07 10.02 -9.96
N ALA A 58 5.06 9.33 -10.54
CA ALA A 58 5.23 8.38 -11.62
C ALA A 58 5.97 8.95 -12.85
N LYS A 59 5.77 10.24 -13.14
CA LYS A 59 6.45 10.95 -14.25
C LYS A 59 7.97 10.98 -14.16
N LYS A 60 8.55 10.70 -12.99
CA LYS A 60 10.01 10.59 -12.81
C LYS A 60 10.57 9.25 -13.31
N GLY A 61 9.71 8.34 -13.79
CA GLY A 61 10.12 7.04 -14.30
C GLY A 61 10.51 6.04 -13.22
N VAL A 62 11.10 4.93 -13.67
CA VAL A 62 11.51 3.83 -12.80
C VAL A 62 12.86 4.15 -12.18
N ASN A 63 12.89 4.28 -10.85
CA ASN A 63 14.10 4.48 -10.06
C ASN A 63 14.15 3.43 -8.93
N PRO A 64 15.29 2.80 -8.65
CA PRO A 64 15.40 1.79 -7.60
C PRO A 64 14.98 2.34 -6.23
N GLY A 65 14.18 1.58 -5.49
CA GLY A 65 13.69 1.96 -4.16
C GLY A 65 12.67 3.11 -4.13
N LYS A 66 12.20 3.59 -5.30
CA LYS A 66 11.25 4.70 -5.40
C LYS A 66 10.00 4.31 -6.14
N GLY A 67 8.88 4.98 -5.80
CA GLY A 67 7.60 4.68 -6.42
C GLY A 67 6.45 5.51 -5.88
N HIS A 68 5.23 5.04 -6.12
CA HIS A 68 4.02 5.72 -5.71
C HIS A 68 2.95 4.72 -5.27
N HIS A 69 1.95 5.24 -4.55
CA HIS A 69 0.87 4.44 -4.04
C HIS A 69 -0.19 4.16 -5.10
N HIS A 70 -0.76 2.97 -5.04
CA HIS A 70 -2.05 2.60 -5.58
C HIS A 70 -2.95 2.17 -4.44
N LEU A 71 -4.23 2.56 -4.46
CA LEU A 71 -5.23 2.07 -3.53
C LEU A 71 -6.15 1.09 -4.25
N LEU A 72 -6.32 -0.07 -3.67
CA LEU A 72 -7.20 -1.13 -4.11
C LEU A 72 -8.41 -1.15 -3.17
N ILE A 73 -9.60 -0.95 -3.73
CA ILE A 73 -10.84 -0.83 -2.98
C ILE A 73 -11.69 -2.07 -3.24
N ASP A 74 -11.93 -2.87 -2.20
CA ASP A 74 -12.75 -4.09 -2.24
C ASP A 74 -12.29 -5.15 -3.25
N VAL A 75 -11.02 -5.08 -3.64
CA VAL A 75 -10.37 -6.09 -4.51
C VAL A 75 -9.11 -6.62 -3.84
N ASP A 76 -8.72 -7.84 -4.20
CA ASP A 76 -7.51 -8.47 -3.70
C ASP A 76 -6.27 -7.97 -4.42
N LEU A 77 -5.10 -8.27 -3.84
CA LEU A 77 -3.81 -8.03 -4.48
C LEU A 77 -3.71 -8.86 -5.78
N PRO A 78 -3.06 -8.32 -6.82
CA PRO A 78 -2.82 -9.06 -8.05
C PRO A 78 -1.98 -10.31 -7.75
N LYS A 79 -2.35 -11.44 -8.35
CA LYS A 79 -1.59 -12.70 -8.22
C LYS A 79 -0.22 -12.62 -8.90
N ASP A 80 -0.13 -11.87 -9.98
CA ASP A 80 1.11 -11.63 -10.72
C ASP A 80 1.58 -10.18 -10.50
N LEU A 81 2.62 -10.04 -9.70
CA LEU A 81 3.23 -8.75 -9.38
C LEU A 81 4.16 -8.23 -10.48
N SER A 82 4.40 -8.99 -11.54
CA SER A 82 5.19 -8.53 -12.69
C SER A 82 4.39 -7.66 -13.66
N GLN A 83 3.07 -7.65 -13.52
CA GLN A 83 2.16 -6.89 -14.38
C GLN A 83 1.91 -5.49 -13.83
N ARG A 84 1.63 -4.56 -14.75
CA ARG A 84 1.25 -3.20 -14.36
C ARG A 84 -0.12 -3.21 -13.69
N ILE A 85 -0.25 -2.43 -12.62
CA ILE A 85 -1.55 -2.21 -11.97
C ILE A 85 -2.46 -1.44 -12.94
N GLY A 86 -3.65 -1.97 -13.16
CA GLY A 86 -4.71 -1.31 -13.94
C GLY A 86 -5.20 -0.01 -13.28
N LYS A 87 -6.06 0.70 -13.98
CA LYS A 87 -6.75 1.89 -13.47
C LYS A 87 -8.24 1.76 -13.78
N ASP A 88 -9.03 1.68 -12.73
CA ASP A 88 -10.50 1.64 -12.79
C ASP A 88 -11.09 2.21 -11.49
N ALA A 89 -12.38 1.99 -11.25
CA ALA A 89 -13.06 2.48 -10.05
C ALA A 89 -12.49 1.88 -8.74
N ASN A 90 -11.96 0.66 -8.80
CA ASN A 90 -11.42 -0.08 -7.65
C ASN A 90 -9.89 0.04 -7.52
N HIS A 91 -9.21 0.56 -8.55
CA HIS A 91 -7.76 0.76 -8.59
C HIS A 91 -7.44 2.24 -8.72
N VAL A 92 -7.26 2.91 -7.57
CA VAL A 92 -7.00 4.36 -7.51
C VAL A 92 -5.50 4.62 -7.61
N HIS A 93 -5.09 5.31 -8.65
CA HIS A 93 -3.69 5.65 -8.92
C HIS A 93 -3.31 7.00 -8.28
N MET A 94 -2.22 7.04 -7.52
CA MET A 94 -1.69 8.23 -6.85
C MET A 94 -0.33 8.64 -7.46
N GLY A 95 -0.29 8.73 -8.79
CA GLY A 95 0.95 8.95 -9.56
C GLY A 95 1.52 10.36 -9.48
N ASP A 96 0.90 11.27 -8.74
CA ASP A 96 1.43 12.59 -8.40
C ASP A 96 2.46 12.55 -7.25
N GLY A 97 2.58 11.40 -6.56
CA GLY A 97 3.44 11.22 -5.39
C GLY A 97 2.79 11.71 -4.09
N SER A 98 1.48 11.89 -4.08
CA SER A 98 0.73 12.17 -2.85
C SER A 98 0.75 10.96 -1.91
N THR A 99 0.70 11.23 -0.60
CA THR A 99 0.64 10.21 0.45
C THR A 99 -0.72 10.10 1.10
N CYS A 100 -1.65 11.00 0.74
CA CYS A 100 -3.05 10.96 1.20
C CYS A 100 -4.01 11.10 0.03
N LYS A 101 -5.18 10.47 0.14
CA LYS A 101 -6.25 10.53 -0.86
C LYS A 101 -7.62 10.50 -0.19
N GLU A 102 -8.54 11.34 -0.66
CA GLU A 102 -9.95 11.22 -0.32
C GLU A 102 -10.66 10.28 -1.29
N LEU A 103 -11.38 9.31 -0.73
CA LEU A 103 -12.14 8.29 -1.45
C LEU A 103 -13.63 8.51 -1.23
N LYS A 104 -14.38 8.70 -2.32
CA LYS A 104 -15.84 8.68 -2.26
C LYS A 104 -16.30 7.22 -2.28
N LEU A 105 -16.64 6.70 -1.12
CA LEU A 105 -17.10 5.32 -0.93
C LEU A 105 -18.59 5.32 -0.62
N GLY A 106 -19.30 4.32 -1.11
CA GLY A 106 -20.69 4.06 -0.73
C GLY A 106 -20.79 3.69 0.75
N SER A 107 -22.01 3.59 1.27
CA SER A 107 -22.23 3.06 2.61
C SER A 107 -21.98 1.56 2.65
N GLY A 108 -21.45 1.07 3.76
CA GLY A 108 -21.15 -0.34 3.97
C GLY A 108 -19.73 -0.58 4.45
N LYS A 109 -19.36 -1.85 4.49
CA LYS A 109 -18.01 -2.28 4.86
C LYS A 109 -17.11 -2.28 3.63
N HIS A 110 -15.93 -1.67 3.76
CA HIS A 110 -14.94 -1.59 2.70
C HIS A 110 -13.59 -2.12 3.18
N VAL A 111 -12.88 -2.77 2.26
CA VAL A 111 -11.49 -3.19 2.44
C VAL A 111 -10.61 -2.29 1.58
N ILE A 112 -9.77 -1.50 2.21
CA ILE A 112 -8.84 -0.60 1.53
C ILE A 112 -7.44 -1.16 1.67
N ARG A 113 -6.79 -1.43 0.53
CA ARG A 113 -5.39 -1.88 0.49
C ARG A 113 -4.55 -0.82 -0.21
N THR A 114 -3.37 -0.54 0.29
CA THR A 114 -2.34 0.16 -0.50
C THR A 114 -1.43 -0.87 -1.13
N LEU A 115 -1.01 -0.62 -2.35
CA LEU A 115 0.01 -1.39 -3.07
C LEU A 115 1.01 -0.41 -3.67
N PHE A 116 2.27 -0.48 -3.19
CA PHE A 116 3.31 0.41 -3.64
C PHE A 116 3.94 -0.12 -4.94
N ALA A 117 4.08 0.74 -5.93
CA ALA A 117 4.58 0.38 -7.25
C ALA A 117 5.67 1.35 -7.73
N ASN A 118 6.56 0.86 -8.58
CA ASN A 118 7.59 1.70 -9.21
C ASN A 118 6.98 2.70 -10.20
N GLY A 119 7.80 3.58 -10.78
CA GLY A 119 7.35 4.58 -11.75
C GLY A 119 6.72 4.01 -13.03
N GLY A 120 6.91 2.71 -13.31
CA GLY A 120 6.26 1.97 -14.39
C GLY A 120 4.91 1.35 -14.01
N HIS A 121 4.41 1.60 -12.79
CA HIS A 121 3.19 1.02 -12.22
C HIS A 121 3.27 -0.49 -11.96
N VAL A 122 4.46 -1.06 -11.91
CA VAL A 122 4.68 -2.46 -11.57
C VAL A 122 4.93 -2.55 -10.06
N PRO A 123 4.17 -3.38 -9.31
CA PRO A 123 4.39 -3.58 -7.89
C PRO A 123 5.80 -4.06 -7.57
N TYR A 124 6.27 -3.78 -6.37
CA TYR A 124 7.46 -4.44 -5.85
C TYR A 124 7.17 -5.91 -5.55
N ASN A 125 8.20 -6.75 -5.65
CA ASN A 125 8.13 -8.16 -5.28
C ASN A 125 9.29 -8.48 -4.33
N PRO A 126 9.00 -8.84 -3.05
CA PRO A 126 7.66 -9.04 -2.48
C PRO A 126 6.82 -7.76 -2.43
N ALA A 127 5.50 -7.92 -2.41
CA ALA A 127 4.55 -6.81 -2.40
C ALA A 127 4.73 -5.93 -1.17
N ILE A 128 4.87 -4.62 -1.38
CA ILE A 128 4.87 -3.60 -0.32
C ILE A 128 3.42 -3.12 -0.20
N THR A 129 2.72 -3.59 0.84
CA THR A 129 1.27 -3.43 0.98
C THR A 129 0.84 -3.29 2.45
N SER A 130 -0.30 -2.64 2.65
CA SER A 130 -0.99 -2.53 3.94
C SER A 130 -2.50 -2.56 3.70
N THR A 131 -3.27 -3.02 4.68
CA THR A 131 -4.72 -3.17 4.55
C THR A 131 -5.43 -2.67 5.79
N VAL A 132 -6.52 -1.93 5.59
CA VAL A 132 -7.47 -1.55 6.63
C VAL A 132 -8.89 -1.92 6.20
N ILE A 133 -9.73 -2.16 7.19
CA ILE A 133 -11.17 -2.42 7.01
C ILE A 133 -11.92 -1.30 7.71
N VAL A 134 -12.84 -0.66 6.99
CA VAL A 134 -13.64 0.45 7.51
C VAL A 134 -15.13 0.22 7.23
N THR A 135 -15.98 0.91 7.99
CA THR A 135 -17.41 0.97 7.73
C THR A 135 -17.79 2.40 7.40
N VAL A 136 -18.42 2.62 6.24
CA VAL A 136 -18.93 3.93 5.83
C VAL A 136 -20.40 4.01 6.19
N LYS A 137 -20.78 5.03 6.96
CA LYS A 137 -22.18 5.30 7.35
C LYS A 137 -22.98 5.84 6.17
N TRP A 138 -24.29 5.57 6.19
CA TRP A 138 -25.22 6.24 5.31
C TRP A 138 -25.26 7.74 5.60
N ASN A 139 -25.12 8.57 4.58
CA ASN A 139 -25.43 9.99 4.66
C ASN A 139 -26.92 10.18 4.41
N PHE A 140 -27.69 10.43 5.47
CA PHE A 140 -29.12 10.72 5.36
C PHE A 140 -29.44 11.93 4.43
N LEU A 141 -28.48 12.82 4.21
CA LEU A 141 -28.64 13.99 3.34
C LEU A 141 -28.72 13.64 1.84
N GLU A 142 -28.21 12.49 1.41
CA GLU A 142 -28.35 12.06 0.01
C GLU A 142 -29.72 11.46 -0.32
N CYS A 143 -30.50 11.06 0.69
CA CYS A 143 -31.83 10.48 0.51
C CYS A 143 -32.92 11.51 0.20
N ILE A 144 -32.67 12.82 0.39
CA ILE A 144 -33.70 13.87 0.21
C ILE A 144 -33.83 14.32 -1.25
N CYS A 145 -32.91 13.91 -2.13
CA CYS A 145 -32.89 14.31 -3.54
C CYS A 145 -33.47 13.27 -4.52
N LEU A 146 -34.20 12.25 -4.08
CA LEU A 146 -35.01 11.46 -4.99
C LEU A 146 -36.25 12.28 -5.34
N PRO A 147 -36.47 12.64 -6.61
CA PRO A 147 -37.71 13.32 -7.00
C PRO A 147 -38.88 12.39 -6.67
N TYR A 148 -39.80 12.88 -5.89
CA TYR A 148 -41.10 12.25 -5.64
C TYR A 148 -41.81 12.08 -6.99
N PHE A 149 -41.70 10.89 -7.56
CA PHE A 149 -42.50 10.52 -8.73
C PHE A 149 -43.96 10.43 -8.26
N GLY A 150 -44.69 11.54 -8.43
CA GLY A 150 -46.10 11.58 -8.22
C GLY A 150 -46.81 10.51 -9.08
N ARG A 151 -47.40 9.54 -8.39
CA ARG A 151 -48.42 8.69 -9.05
C ARG A 151 -49.62 9.53 -9.36
N HIS A 152 -49.79 9.86 -10.65
CA HIS A 152 -51.08 10.23 -11.16
C HIS A 152 -51.91 8.94 -11.30
N PHE A 153 -52.85 8.77 -10.40
CA PHE A 153 -54.00 7.91 -10.64
C PHE A 153 -54.99 8.66 -11.56
N PHE A 154 -55.31 8.11 -12.69
CA PHE A 154 -56.57 8.23 -13.39
C PHE A 154 -57.06 6.82 -13.67
#